data_bbb9dc4fc35bcf45464bbf37b11534d6
#
_entry.id   bbb9dc4fc35bcf45464bbf37b11534d6
#
_cell.length_a   1.000
_cell.length_b   1.000
_cell.length_c   1.000
_cell.angle_alpha   90.00
_cell.angle_beta   90.00
_cell.angle_gamma   90.00
#
_symmetry.space_group_name_H-M   'P 1'
#
loop_
_entity.id
_entity.type
_entity.pdbx_description
1 polymer ?
#
loop_
_entity_poly.entity_id
_entity_poly.type
_entity_poly.pdbx_seq_one_letter_code
_entity_poly.pdbx_strand_id
1 'polypeptide(L)'
;SLAPGVYNFAFGPAPEKQPSYAFYEHGEGPANGFSFDGAFGKWDYAQLQRGYQVYKEVCSACHSMSLVSFRNLGDKGGPFYNAEYKNPNDNPWVKAIAKDYEVADIDSETGDAIKRPATSADRFTSPYPNEAAARAGNGGALPPDMSLLAKARTGGPDYLYSLLTGYVAP
;
A
#
# COMPACT_ATOMS: atom_id res chain seq x y z
N SER A 1 5.36 30.38 22.22
CA SER A 1 5.87 29.12 22.79
C SER A 1 5.80 29.21 24.30
N LEU A 2 5.17 28.24 24.93
CA LEU A 2 5.12 28.13 26.39
C LEU A 2 6.54 27.91 26.93
N ALA A 3 6.86 28.55 28.08
CA ALA A 3 8.15 28.30 28.73
C ALA A 3 8.28 26.81 29.09
N PRO A 4 9.50 26.22 29.04
CA PRO A 4 9.71 24.77 29.28
C PRO A 4 9.10 24.24 30.58
N GLY A 5 9.10 25.04 31.66
CA GLY A 5 8.50 24.64 32.94
C GLY A 5 6.97 24.54 32.90
N VAL A 6 6.29 25.38 32.13
CA VAL A 6 4.82 25.34 31.95
C VAL A 6 4.42 24.14 31.10
N TYR A 7 5.22 23.81 30.06
CA TYR A 7 4.99 22.64 29.25
C TYR A 7 5.10 21.37 30.10
N ASN A 8 6.15 21.20 30.87
CA ASN A 8 6.35 20.02 31.71
C ASN A 8 5.27 19.84 32.79
N PHE A 9 4.74 20.95 33.32
CA PHE A 9 3.64 20.88 34.28
C PHE A 9 2.30 20.46 33.64
N ALA A 10 2.02 20.93 32.43
CA ALA A 10 0.76 20.68 31.76
C ALA A 10 0.73 19.37 30.96
N PHE A 11 1.84 18.95 30.39
CA PHE A 11 1.93 17.84 29.41
C PHE A 11 2.92 16.73 29.80
N GLY A 12 3.55 16.83 30.97
CA GLY A 12 4.65 15.97 31.39
C GLY A 12 5.99 16.35 30.76
N PRO A 13 7.06 15.59 31.04
CA PRO A 13 8.36 15.83 30.46
C PRO A 13 8.26 15.74 28.93
N ALA A 14 8.89 16.71 28.25
CA ALA A 14 8.96 16.66 26.78
C ALA A 14 9.53 15.29 26.34
N PRO A 15 8.95 14.65 25.34
CA PRO A 15 9.47 13.39 24.85
C PRO A 15 10.94 13.54 24.51
N GLU A 16 11.76 12.66 25.07
CA GLU A 16 13.19 12.60 24.79
C GLU A 16 13.35 12.48 23.27
N LYS A 17 14.09 13.42 22.66
CA LYS A 17 14.42 13.30 21.24
C LYS A 17 15.18 11.99 21.08
N GLN A 18 14.54 11.02 20.43
CA GLN A 18 15.24 9.80 20.06
C GLN A 18 16.49 10.18 19.26
N PRO A 19 17.63 9.54 19.51
CA PRO A 19 18.82 9.82 18.74
C PRO A 19 18.48 9.66 17.27
N SER A 20 18.67 10.71 16.49
CA SER A 20 18.55 10.64 15.03
C SER A 20 19.70 9.75 14.55
N TYR A 21 19.43 8.47 14.39
CA TYR A 21 20.32 7.64 13.57
C TYR A 21 20.25 8.25 12.17
N ALA A 22 21.39 8.65 11.62
CA ALA A 22 21.48 9.27 10.29
C ALA A 22 20.84 8.43 9.14
N PHE A 23 20.51 7.17 9.42
CA PHE A 23 19.80 6.24 8.53
C PHE A 23 18.26 6.29 8.68
N TYR A 24 17.72 7.06 9.62
CA TYR A 24 16.29 7.19 9.91
C TYR A 24 15.84 8.65 9.85
N GLU A 25 16.50 9.46 9.05
CA GLU A 25 15.90 10.75 8.69
C GLU A 25 14.53 10.45 8.08
N HIS A 26 13.49 11.03 8.69
CA HIS A 26 12.15 10.92 8.17
C HIS A 26 12.18 11.42 6.74
N GLY A 27 11.78 10.58 5.80
CA GLY A 27 11.71 10.98 4.41
C GLY A 27 10.87 12.24 4.27
N GLU A 28 11.35 13.17 3.48
CA GLU A 28 10.59 14.36 3.12
C GLU A 28 9.62 13.99 1.98
N GLY A 29 8.36 14.37 2.16
CA GLY A 29 7.36 14.27 1.12
C GLY A 29 7.60 15.26 -0.02
N PRO A 30 6.72 15.33 -1.00
CA PRO A 30 6.82 16.32 -2.07
C PRO A 30 6.75 17.74 -1.49
N ALA A 31 7.47 18.69 -2.10
CA ALA A 31 7.67 20.06 -1.59
C ALA A 31 6.36 20.80 -1.25
N ASN A 32 5.26 20.48 -1.90
CA ASN A 32 3.93 21.06 -1.66
C ASN A 32 2.99 20.14 -0.85
N GLY A 33 3.50 19.06 -0.25
CA GLY A 33 2.70 18.02 0.39
C GLY A 33 1.89 17.19 -0.61
N PHE A 34 1.10 16.25 -0.09
CA PHE A 34 0.17 15.48 -0.90
C PHE A 34 -1.20 16.16 -0.94
N SER A 35 -1.94 15.99 -2.04
CA SER A 35 -3.29 16.56 -2.22
C SER A 35 -4.31 16.08 -1.17
N PHE A 36 -4.04 14.95 -0.53
CA PHE A 36 -4.87 14.38 0.52
C PHE A 36 -4.50 14.83 1.93
N ASP A 37 -3.44 15.66 2.09
CA ASP A 37 -2.98 16.13 3.39
C ASP A 37 -3.92 17.19 3.98
N GLY A 38 -3.95 17.21 5.33
CA GLY A 38 -4.71 18.21 6.08
C GLY A 38 -6.22 18.00 6.10
N ALA A 39 -6.92 18.90 6.81
CA ALA A 39 -8.35 18.79 7.08
C ALA A 39 -9.24 18.91 5.83
N PHE A 40 -8.74 19.56 4.79
CA PHE A 40 -9.45 19.78 3.52
C PHE A 40 -8.85 18.98 2.35
N GLY A 41 -7.96 18.03 2.67
CA GLY A 41 -7.31 17.18 1.69
C GLY A 41 -8.31 16.39 0.85
N LYS A 42 -7.98 16.18 -0.42
CA LYS A 42 -8.81 15.43 -1.37
C LYS A 42 -7.95 14.42 -2.13
N TRP A 43 -8.54 13.25 -2.40
CA TRP A 43 -7.92 12.26 -3.25
C TRP A 43 -7.91 12.72 -4.71
N ASP A 44 -6.73 12.72 -5.32
CA ASP A 44 -6.60 12.78 -6.78
C ASP A 44 -6.71 11.36 -7.34
N TYR A 45 -7.89 11.00 -7.80
CA TYR A 45 -8.15 9.65 -8.31
C TYR A 45 -7.31 9.30 -9.54
N ALA A 46 -6.98 10.28 -10.39
CA ALA A 46 -6.10 10.05 -11.53
C ALA A 46 -4.67 9.70 -11.08
N GLN A 47 -4.19 10.35 -10.01
CA GLN A 47 -2.90 10.02 -9.41
C GLN A 47 -2.92 8.63 -8.78
N LEU A 48 -4.00 8.25 -8.08
CA LEU A 48 -4.17 6.92 -7.52
C LEU A 48 -4.19 5.84 -8.60
N GLN A 49 -4.85 6.08 -9.73
CA GLN A 49 -4.88 5.16 -10.87
C GLN A 49 -3.48 4.95 -11.47
N ARG A 50 -2.71 6.04 -11.66
CA ARG A 50 -1.31 5.94 -12.10
C ARG A 50 -0.45 5.18 -11.09
N GLY A 51 -0.65 5.42 -9.79
CA GLY A 51 0.04 4.68 -8.72
C GLY A 51 -0.31 3.19 -8.73
N TYR A 52 -1.58 2.85 -8.95
CA TYR A 52 -2.00 1.46 -9.12
C TYR A 52 -1.36 0.82 -10.36
N GLN A 53 -1.27 1.55 -11.46
CA GLN A 53 -0.60 1.05 -12.67
C GLN A 53 0.88 0.73 -12.39
N VAL A 54 1.61 1.61 -11.71
CA VAL A 54 2.99 1.36 -11.30
C VAL A 54 3.08 0.12 -10.40
N TYR A 55 2.18 -0.02 -9.43
CA TYR A 55 2.13 -1.22 -8.60
C TYR A 55 1.95 -2.49 -9.45
N LYS A 56 0.94 -2.49 -10.34
CA LYS A 56 0.61 -3.64 -11.19
C LYS A 56 1.76 -4.03 -12.11
N GLU A 57 2.42 -3.06 -12.72
CA GLU A 57 3.43 -3.31 -13.76
C GLU A 57 4.84 -3.52 -13.21
N VAL A 58 5.14 -2.97 -12.03
CA VAL A 58 6.50 -2.99 -11.45
C VAL A 58 6.52 -3.69 -10.10
N CYS A 59 5.81 -3.16 -9.10
CA CYS A 59 5.99 -3.58 -7.71
C CYS A 59 5.46 -4.99 -7.43
N SER A 60 4.37 -5.37 -8.09
CA SER A 60 3.69 -6.66 -7.88
C SER A 60 4.52 -7.87 -8.31
N ALA A 61 5.58 -7.66 -9.10
CA ALA A 61 6.51 -8.72 -9.47
C ALA A 61 7.29 -9.30 -8.26
N CYS A 62 7.49 -8.47 -7.22
CA CYS A 62 8.24 -8.84 -6.02
C CYS A 62 7.43 -8.69 -4.73
N HIS A 63 6.49 -7.74 -4.67
CA HIS A 63 5.76 -7.38 -3.46
C HIS A 63 4.33 -7.90 -3.48
N SER A 64 3.97 -8.64 -2.45
CA SER A 64 2.57 -9.04 -2.19
C SER A 64 1.74 -7.87 -1.67
N MET A 65 0.41 -8.00 -1.76
CA MET A 65 -0.58 -7.11 -1.16
C MET A 65 -1.74 -7.96 -0.61
N SER A 66 -1.40 -8.93 0.20
CA SER A 66 -2.26 -10.06 0.56
C SER A 66 -3.45 -9.71 1.47
N LEU A 67 -3.45 -8.56 2.12
CA LEU A 67 -4.55 -8.10 2.97
C LEU A 67 -5.58 -7.26 2.21
N VAL A 68 -5.33 -6.93 0.95
CA VAL A 68 -6.22 -6.12 0.12
C VAL A 68 -7.02 -7.02 -0.82
N SER A 69 -8.34 -6.84 -0.87
CA SER A 69 -9.21 -7.47 -1.86
C SER A 69 -9.37 -6.56 -3.07
N PHE A 70 -9.65 -7.12 -4.25
CA PHE A 70 -9.86 -6.31 -5.47
C PHE A 70 -10.97 -5.28 -5.29
N ARG A 71 -12.05 -5.60 -4.55
CA ARG A 71 -13.12 -4.65 -4.24
C ARG A 71 -12.64 -3.37 -3.57
N ASN A 72 -11.56 -3.44 -2.78
CA ASN A 72 -11.03 -2.25 -2.10
C ASN A 72 -10.49 -1.19 -3.07
N LEU A 73 -10.19 -1.57 -4.31
CA LEU A 73 -9.86 -0.61 -5.37
C LEU A 73 -11.04 0.31 -5.73
N GLY A 74 -12.27 -0.14 -5.48
CA GLY A 74 -13.51 0.63 -5.72
C GLY A 74 -14.07 1.31 -4.45
N ASP A 75 -13.47 1.13 -3.28
CA ASP A 75 -13.86 1.81 -2.05
C ASP A 75 -13.58 3.31 -2.14
N LYS A 76 -14.26 4.10 -1.29
CA LYS A 76 -13.97 5.54 -1.18
C LYS A 76 -12.51 5.75 -0.79
N GLY A 77 -11.77 6.46 -1.63
CA GLY A 77 -10.31 6.62 -1.50
C GLY A 77 -9.50 5.57 -2.27
N GLY A 78 -10.14 4.59 -2.88
CA GLY A 78 -9.49 3.66 -3.81
C GLY A 78 -9.38 4.23 -5.22
N PRO A 79 -8.45 3.74 -6.06
CA PRO A 79 -8.14 4.31 -7.37
C PRO A 79 -9.29 4.26 -8.37
N PHE A 80 -10.22 3.34 -8.22
CA PHE A 80 -11.36 3.14 -9.12
C PHE A 80 -12.70 3.43 -8.44
N TYR A 81 -12.67 4.26 -7.38
CA TYR A 81 -13.90 4.69 -6.74
C TYR A 81 -14.84 5.39 -7.72
N ASN A 82 -16.11 4.97 -7.70
CA ASN A 82 -17.18 5.65 -8.42
C ASN A 82 -18.45 5.61 -7.56
N ALA A 83 -18.99 6.77 -7.26
CA ALA A 83 -20.18 6.94 -6.41
C ALA A 83 -21.45 6.28 -6.98
N GLU A 84 -21.49 5.97 -8.28
CA GLU A 84 -22.57 5.23 -8.92
C GLU A 84 -22.69 3.79 -8.37
N TYR A 85 -21.56 3.17 -8.05
CA TYR A 85 -21.53 1.81 -7.54
C TYR A 85 -21.43 1.81 -6.01
N LYS A 86 -22.60 1.77 -5.35
CA LYS A 86 -22.66 1.73 -3.87
C LYS A 86 -21.94 0.52 -3.27
N ASN A 87 -21.95 -0.61 -3.99
CA ASN A 87 -21.18 -1.79 -3.66
C ASN A 87 -19.98 -1.90 -4.60
N PRO A 88 -18.75 -1.79 -4.11
CA PRO A 88 -17.53 -1.89 -4.95
C PRO A 88 -17.42 -3.19 -5.74
N ASN A 89 -18.07 -4.27 -5.27
CA ASN A 89 -18.14 -5.53 -6.02
C ASN A 89 -18.90 -5.42 -7.35
N ASP A 90 -19.75 -4.41 -7.51
CA ASP A 90 -20.52 -4.20 -8.74
C ASP A 90 -19.81 -3.31 -9.74
N ASN A 91 -18.71 -2.67 -9.32
CA ASN A 91 -17.91 -1.80 -10.14
C ASN A 91 -17.27 -2.59 -11.31
N PRO A 92 -17.58 -2.27 -12.58
CA PRO A 92 -17.08 -3.01 -13.73
C PRO A 92 -15.56 -2.93 -13.90
N TRP A 93 -14.94 -1.81 -13.51
CA TRP A 93 -13.48 -1.65 -13.55
C TRP A 93 -12.80 -2.59 -12.57
N VAL A 94 -13.33 -2.70 -11.35
CA VAL A 94 -12.82 -3.64 -10.33
C VAL A 94 -12.97 -5.08 -10.80
N LYS A 95 -14.13 -5.43 -11.38
CA LYS A 95 -14.35 -6.78 -11.94
C LYS A 95 -13.39 -7.10 -13.09
N ALA A 96 -13.14 -6.12 -13.96
CA ALA A 96 -12.20 -6.32 -15.08
C ALA A 96 -10.78 -6.53 -14.56
N ILE A 97 -10.32 -5.71 -13.61
CA ILE A 97 -9.00 -5.84 -13.00
C ILE A 97 -8.84 -7.19 -12.31
N ALA A 98 -9.84 -7.63 -11.53
CA ALA A 98 -9.77 -8.91 -10.83
C ALA A 98 -9.56 -10.08 -11.80
N LYS A 99 -10.23 -10.07 -12.95
CA LYS A 99 -10.11 -11.13 -13.96
C LYS A 99 -8.73 -11.27 -14.60
N ASP A 100 -7.87 -10.27 -14.47
CA ASP A 100 -6.47 -10.35 -14.93
C ASP A 100 -5.61 -11.25 -14.02
N TYR A 101 -6.15 -11.66 -12.87
CA TYR A 101 -5.46 -12.50 -11.90
C TYR A 101 -6.10 -13.87 -11.79
N GLU A 102 -5.28 -14.89 -11.48
CA GLU A 102 -5.73 -16.23 -11.18
C GLU A 102 -5.60 -16.51 -9.69
N VAL A 103 -6.59 -17.17 -9.12
CA VAL A 103 -6.59 -17.66 -7.74
C VAL A 103 -6.75 -19.17 -7.72
N ALA A 104 -6.10 -19.79 -6.74
CA ALA A 104 -6.32 -21.20 -6.46
C ALA A 104 -7.72 -21.40 -5.87
N ASP A 105 -8.39 -22.43 -6.29
CA ASP A 105 -9.70 -22.84 -5.80
C ASP A 105 -9.81 -24.36 -5.79
N ILE A 106 -10.91 -24.87 -5.27
CA ILE A 106 -11.23 -26.30 -5.27
C ILE A 106 -12.51 -26.47 -6.05
N ASP A 107 -12.49 -27.35 -7.02
CA ASP A 107 -13.69 -27.74 -7.74
C ASP A 107 -14.69 -28.39 -6.78
N SER A 108 -15.89 -27.80 -6.69
CA SER A 108 -16.91 -28.24 -5.74
C SER A 108 -17.52 -29.60 -6.08
N GLU A 109 -17.36 -30.08 -7.32
CA GLU A 109 -17.92 -31.36 -7.77
C GLU A 109 -16.90 -32.51 -7.65
N THR A 110 -15.64 -32.23 -8.01
CA THR A 110 -14.59 -33.28 -8.03
C THR A 110 -13.67 -33.21 -6.82
N GLY A 111 -13.56 -32.07 -6.15
CA GLY A 111 -12.60 -31.84 -5.05
C GLY A 111 -11.18 -31.57 -5.54
N ASP A 112 -10.97 -31.44 -6.84
CA ASP A 112 -9.65 -31.18 -7.40
C ASP A 112 -9.21 -29.71 -7.21
N ALA A 113 -7.92 -29.52 -7.05
CA ALA A 113 -7.33 -28.19 -7.04
C ALA A 113 -7.36 -27.58 -8.46
N ILE A 114 -8.02 -26.46 -8.60
CA ILE A 114 -8.14 -25.72 -9.86
C ILE A 114 -7.61 -24.30 -9.73
N LYS A 115 -7.44 -23.63 -10.85
CA LYS A 115 -7.25 -22.19 -10.93
C LYS A 115 -8.43 -21.58 -11.64
N ARG A 116 -8.92 -20.46 -11.12
CA ARG A 116 -9.96 -19.66 -11.75
C ARG A 116 -9.58 -18.20 -11.83
N PRO A 117 -10.16 -17.42 -12.74
CA PRO A 117 -10.06 -15.97 -12.70
C PRO A 117 -10.55 -15.44 -11.35
N ALA A 118 -9.84 -14.44 -10.80
CA ALA A 118 -10.26 -13.82 -9.56
C ALA A 118 -11.54 -12.99 -9.75
N THR A 119 -12.27 -12.86 -8.67
CA THR A 119 -13.45 -11.99 -8.53
C THR A 119 -13.10 -10.77 -7.67
N SER A 120 -13.99 -9.80 -7.62
CA SER A 120 -13.81 -8.61 -6.77
C SER A 120 -13.68 -8.92 -5.27
N ALA A 121 -14.19 -10.05 -4.82
CA ALA A 121 -14.11 -10.49 -3.41
C ALA A 121 -12.76 -11.15 -3.07
N ASP A 122 -12.06 -11.67 -4.06
CA ASP A 122 -10.76 -12.29 -3.86
C ASP A 122 -9.70 -11.25 -3.47
N ARG A 123 -8.63 -11.73 -2.84
CA ARG A 123 -7.47 -10.91 -2.48
C ARG A 123 -6.42 -10.95 -3.58
N PHE A 124 -5.53 -9.96 -3.57
CA PHE A 124 -4.35 -9.98 -4.42
C PHE A 124 -3.50 -11.21 -4.13
N THR A 125 -3.05 -11.87 -5.18
CA THR A 125 -2.17 -13.05 -5.09
C THR A 125 -0.74 -12.64 -4.79
N SER A 126 -0.02 -13.50 -4.05
CA SER A 126 1.41 -13.31 -3.85
C SER A 126 2.19 -13.69 -5.11
N PRO A 127 3.26 -12.93 -5.48
CA PRO A 127 4.13 -13.29 -6.61
C PRO A 127 4.96 -14.55 -6.35
N TYR A 128 5.13 -14.92 -5.08
CA TYR A 128 5.89 -16.11 -4.68
C TYR A 128 5.00 -17.09 -3.90
N PRO A 129 5.20 -18.39 -4.07
CA PRO A 129 4.40 -19.41 -3.37
C PRO A 129 4.66 -19.45 -1.85
N ASN A 130 5.83 -18.99 -1.41
CA ASN A 130 6.23 -18.93 0.00
C ASN A 130 7.42 -17.99 0.21
N GLU A 131 7.75 -17.71 1.48
CA GLU A 131 8.87 -16.82 1.83
C GLU A 131 10.24 -17.34 1.36
N ALA A 132 10.46 -18.63 1.36
CA ALA A 132 11.74 -19.21 0.91
C ALA A 132 11.98 -18.90 -0.57
N ALA A 133 10.96 -19.05 -1.41
CA ALA A 133 11.02 -18.69 -2.82
C ALA A 133 11.19 -17.18 -3.02
N ALA A 134 10.51 -16.35 -2.21
CA ALA A 134 10.66 -14.91 -2.25
C ALA A 134 12.11 -14.48 -1.92
N ARG A 135 12.71 -15.03 -0.89
CA ARG A 135 14.12 -14.76 -0.51
C ARG A 135 15.08 -15.23 -1.59
N ALA A 136 14.88 -16.42 -2.14
CA ALA A 136 15.73 -16.95 -3.20
C ALA A 136 15.72 -16.04 -4.44
N GLY A 137 14.56 -15.51 -4.81
CA GLY A 137 14.42 -14.58 -5.95
C GLY A 137 14.95 -13.16 -5.69
N ASN A 138 15.21 -12.81 -4.42
CA ASN A 138 15.58 -11.45 -4.03
C ASN A 138 16.89 -11.38 -3.23
N GLY A 139 17.87 -12.23 -3.56
CA GLY A 139 19.20 -12.19 -2.95
C GLY A 139 19.22 -12.43 -1.44
N GLY A 140 18.26 -13.19 -0.92
CA GLY A 140 18.11 -13.50 0.51
C GLY A 140 17.18 -12.55 1.27
N ALA A 141 16.82 -11.40 0.71
CA ALA A 141 15.87 -10.46 1.31
C ALA A 141 14.43 -10.89 1.07
N LEU A 142 13.54 -10.66 2.05
CA LEU A 142 12.11 -10.84 1.88
C LEU A 142 11.48 -9.50 1.51
N PRO A 143 10.91 -9.35 0.29
CA PRO A 143 10.16 -8.14 -0.06
C PRO A 143 8.94 -7.99 0.87
N PRO A 144 8.77 -6.84 1.54
CA PRO A 144 7.64 -6.65 2.43
C PRO A 144 6.31 -6.63 1.69
N ASP A 145 5.24 -7.14 2.34
CA ASP A 145 3.87 -6.99 1.87
C ASP A 145 3.46 -5.52 1.89
N MET A 146 2.86 -5.03 0.80
CA MET A 146 2.52 -3.62 0.60
C MET A 146 1.21 -3.20 1.29
N SER A 147 0.40 -4.15 1.78
CA SER A 147 -0.97 -3.89 2.25
C SER A 147 -1.06 -2.79 3.31
N LEU A 148 -0.11 -2.74 4.25
CA LEU A 148 -0.11 -1.82 5.38
C LEU A 148 1.19 -0.98 5.45
N LEU A 149 1.97 -0.95 4.38
CA LEU A 149 3.32 -0.39 4.41
C LEU A 149 3.32 1.09 4.82
N ALA A 150 2.37 1.89 4.33
CA ALA A 150 2.22 3.30 4.71
C ALA A 150 1.91 3.50 6.20
N LYS A 151 1.34 2.51 6.89
CA LYS A 151 1.14 2.53 8.34
C LYS A 151 2.31 1.92 9.11
N ALA A 152 3.02 0.99 8.50
CA ALA A 152 4.10 0.22 9.12
C ALA A 152 5.45 0.95 9.07
N ARG A 153 5.52 2.13 8.47
CA ARG A 153 6.73 2.95 8.41
C ARG A 153 6.49 4.31 9.03
N THR A 154 7.45 4.74 9.84
CA THR A 154 7.47 6.11 10.37
C THR A 154 7.58 7.08 9.18
N GLY A 155 6.75 8.12 9.15
CA GLY A 155 6.65 9.02 8.01
C GLY A 155 5.65 8.57 6.93
N GLY A 156 5.17 7.32 6.97
CA GLY A 156 4.10 6.84 6.08
C GLY A 156 4.33 7.14 4.60
N PRO A 157 3.45 7.93 3.95
CA PRO A 157 3.59 8.30 2.54
C PRO A 157 4.88 9.07 2.23
N ASP A 158 5.34 9.97 3.13
CA ASP A 158 6.58 10.73 2.96
C ASP A 158 7.79 9.79 2.87
N TYR A 159 7.84 8.78 3.74
CA TYR A 159 8.88 7.77 3.68
C TYR A 159 8.88 7.04 2.35
N LEU A 160 7.71 6.61 1.86
CA LEU A 160 7.61 5.89 0.59
C LEU A 160 8.03 6.78 -0.58
N TYR A 161 7.61 8.05 -0.57
CA TYR A 161 8.00 9.01 -1.59
C TYR A 161 9.52 9.21 -1.62
N SER A 162 10.13 9.49 -0.47
CA SER A 162 11.58 9.70 -0.35
C SER A 162 12.38 8.46 -0.76
N LEU A 163 11.91 7.27 -0.37
CA LEU A 163 12.55 6.02 -0.74
C LEU A 163 12.55 5.85 -2.27
N LEU A 164 11.40 6.04 -2.92
CA LEU A 164 11.26 5.81 -4.36
C LEU A 164 11.93 6.88 -5.20
N THR A 165 12.05 8.11 -4.70
CA THR A 165 12.68 9.24 -5.43
C THR A 165 14.15 9.46 -5.05
N GLY A 166 14.64 8.81 -4.00
CA GLY A 166 16.00 8.99 -3.47
C GLY A 166 17.07 8.16 -4.16
N TYR A 167 16.70 7.25 -5.06
CA TYR A 167 17.68 6.50 -5.84
C TYR A 167 18.36 7.40 -6.86
N VAL A 168 19.69 7.42 -6.82
CA VAL A 168 20.52 8.11 -7.83
C VAL A 168 21.18 7.06 -8.71
N ALA A 169 21.35 7.39 -9.98
CA ALA A 169 22.12 6.54 -10.89
C ALA A 169 23.57 6.44 -10.39
N PRO A 170 24.19 5.25 -10.45
CA PRO A 170 25.59 5.05 -10.07
C PRO A 170 26.55 5.82 -10.97
#